data_86f2840bd578d7edc7918a34715b4a65
#
_entry.id   86f2840bd578d7edc7918a34715b4a65
#
_cell.length_a   1.000
_cell.length_b   1.000
_cell.length_c   1.000
_cell.angle_alpha   90.00
_cell.angle_beta   90.00
_cell.angle_gamma   90.00
#
_symmetry.space_group_name_H-M   'P 1'
#
loop_
_entity.id
_entity.type
_entity.pdbx_description
1 polymer ?
#
loop_
_entity_poly.entity_id
_entity_poly.type
_entity_poly.pdbx_seq_one_letter_code
_entity_poly.pdbx_strand_id
1 'polypeptide(L)'
;MNAIRRLYALTVWLSTLLSAAVAAAVQASAAPALPEQLHDTGLFAPGQPDMLGAGVEAFEPQHPLWSDGASKRRWIRLPPGTAIDARDPDRWRFPHGTKLWKEFSHGRPVETRYLELGADGQWRFATYVWSADGRTARLAPAGGLTLSVEGAPAGRYVVPSRDDCLACHTGARSPVLGVGALQLGQDLPRWMREGRLRDAPPAWRERAPVLAGVTEAERAARGYLHANCGHCHHGAGGVPVPLVLAQDVAGNAAPAPAQLHEALRRMSTREPTQQMPPLSTRIPDPHGQALLRAWLDQVPVSSIR
;
A
#
# COMPACT_ATOMS: atom_id res chain seq x y z
N MET A 1 -32.25 56.00 26.60
CA MET A 1 -30.83 55.72 26.48
C MET A 1 -30.42 54.35 27.06
N ASN A 2 -31.13 53.74 27.99
CA ASN A 2 -30.73 52.51 28.68
C ASN A 2 -31.08 51.20 27.93
N ALA A 3 -32.07 51.17 27.03
CA ALA A 3 -32.49 49.97 26.32
C ALA A 3 -31.54 49.61 25.15
N ILE A 4 -31.02 50.61 24.47
CA ILE A 4 -30.12 50.41 23.31
C ILE A 4 -28.75 49.88 23.79
N ARG A 5 -28.24 50.34 24.92
CA ARG A 5 -26.98 49.84 25.51
C ARG A 5 -27.07 48.35 25.93
N ARG A 6 -28.25 47.91 26.38
CA ARG A 6 -28.44 46.50 26.79
C ARG A 6 -28.53 45.57 25.58
N LEU A 7 -29.10 46.02 24.43
CA LEU A 7 -29.11 45.23 23.19
C LEU A 7 -27.71 45.07 22.60
N TYR A 8 -26.89 46.11 22.57
CA TYR A 8 -25.51 46.03 22.11
C TYR A 8 -24.64 45.11 22.96
N ALA A 9 -24.80 45.13 24.28
CA ALA A 9 -24.07 44.21 25.17
C ALA A 9 -24.43 42.75 24.95
N LEU A 10 -25.72 42.43 24.76
CA LEU A 10 -26.18 41.07 24.49
C LEU A 10 -25.69 40.54 23.14
N THR A 11 -25.67 41.35 22.09
CA THR A 11 -25.18 40.93 20.75
C THR A 11 -23.67 40.69 20.72
N VAL A 12 -22.88 41.49 21.46
CA VAL A 12 -21.43 41.29 21.59
C VAL A 12 -21.12 39.99 22.36
N TRP A 13 -21.85 39.69 23.44
CA TRP A 13 -21.67 38.44 24.19
C TRP A 13 -22.07 37.19 23.39
N LEU A 14 -23.14 37.23 22.60
CA LEU A 14 -23.52 36.11 21.73
C LEU A 14 -22.50 35.88 20.62
N SER A 15 -21.96 36.92 20.02
CA SER A 15 -20.96 36.76 18.97
C SER A 15 -19.62 36.22 19.49
N THR A 16 -19.20 36.60 20.68
CA THR A 16 -17.97 36.07 21.32
C THR A 16 -18.13 34.61 21.76
N LEU A 17 -19.29 34.18 22.23
CA LEU A 17 -19.59 32.81 22.59
C LEU A 17 -19.66 31.90 21.34
N LEU A 18 -20.24 32.38 20.25
CA LEU A 18 -20.30 31.63 18.98
C LEU A 18 -18.91 31.48 18.38
N SER A 19 -18.07 32.52 18.42
CA SER A 19 -16.68 32.46 17.95
C SER A 19 -15.81 31.51 18.79
N ALA A 20 -16.00 31.46 20.09
CA ALA A 20 -15.29 30.53 20.96
C ALA A 20 -15.71 29.06 20.73
N ALA A 21 -17.01 28.82 20.48
CA ALA A 21 -17.52 27.47 20.16
C ALA A 21 -17.02 26.95 18.81
N VAL A 22 -16.93 27.81 17.78
CA VAL A 22 -16.36 27.45 16.48
C VAL A 22 -14.85 27.19 16.58
N ALA A 23 -14.10 27.99 17.36
CA ALA A 23 -12.68 27.75 17.58
C ALA A 23 -12.41 26.44 18.33
N ALA A 24 -13.23 26.08 19.33
CA ALA A 24 -13.13 24.82 20.04
C ALA A 24 -13.47 23.61 19.14
N ALA A 25 -14.44 23.73 18.24
CA ALA A 25 -14.80 22.69 17.29
C ALA A 25 -13.70 22.45 16.23
N VAL A 26 -12.99 23.51 15.83
CA VAL A 26 -11.86 23.39 14.88
C VAL A 26 -10.63 22.75 15.55
N GLN A 27 -10.41 22.95 16.84
CA GLN A 27 -9.31 22.31 17.57
C GLN A 27 -9.56 20.83 17.88
N ALA A 28 -10.82 20.38 17.93
CA ALA A 28 -11.18 18.99 18.22
C ALA A 28 -10.94 18.02 17.02
N SER A 29 -10.51 18.50 15.87
CA SER A 29 -10.40 17.73 14.62
C SER A 29 -8.96 17.46 14.16
N ALA A 30 -7.95 17.80 14.93
CA ALA A 30 -6.58 17.42 14.56
C ALA A 30 -6.40 15.92 14.75
N ALA A 31 -6.14 15.19 13.64
CA ALA A 31 -5.80 13.77 13.72
C ALA A 31 -4.59 13.59 14.65
N PRO A 32 -4.59 12.57 15.52
CA PRO A 32 -3.48 12.34 16.44
C PRO A 32 -2.17 12.19 15.67
N ALA A 33 -1.10 12.77 16.22
CA ALA A 33 0.23 12.67 15.63
C ALA A 33 0.65 11.20 15.52
N LEU A 34 1.44 10.89 14.47
CA LEU A 34 2.03 9.56 14.33
C LEU A 34 3.02 9.31 15.49
N PRO A 35 3.05 8.10 16.05
CA PRO A 35 4.02 7.74 17.08
C PRO A 35 5.46 7.98 16.63
N GLU A 36 6.32 8.43 17.54
CA GLU A 36 7.75 8.63 17.28
C GLU A 36 8.51 7.32 17.11
N GLN A 37 8.02 6.25 17.75
CA GLN A 37 8.65 4.94 17.72
C GLN A 37 7.72 3.88 17.16
N LEU A 38 8.29 2.92 16.42
CA LEU A 38 7.54 1.80 15.84
C LEU A 38 6.81 0.98 16.92
N HIS A 39 7.41 0.82 18.10
CA HIS A 39 6.81 0.06 19.21
C HIS A 39 5.47 0.65 19.66
N ASP A 40 5.30 1.96 19.54
CA ASP A 40 4.08 2.66 19.95
C ASP A 40 2.95 2.53 18.90
N THR A 41 3.24 1.99 17.71
CA THR A 41 2.23 1.75 16.68
C THR A 41 1.35 0.53 16.99
N GLY A 42 1.82 -0.35 17.89
CA GLY A 42 1.13 -1.59 18.27
C GLY A 42 1.48 -2.80 17.41
N LEU A 43 2.57 -2.75 16.64
CA LEU A 43 3.12 -3.91 15.93
C LEU A 43 3.57 -4.98 16.93
N PHE A 44 4.17 -4.56 18.01
CA PHE A 44 4.66 -5.42 19.08
C PHE A 44 3.84 -5.27 20.35
N ALA A 45 3.85 -6.30 21.17
CA ALA A 45 3.25 -6.25 22.50
C ALA A 45 4.02 -5.26 23.40
N PRO A 46 3.34 -4.53 24.30
CA PRO A 46 3.99 -3.58 25.17
C PRO A 46 5.13 -4.20 25.97
N GLY A 47 6.32 -3.61 25.88
CA GLY A 47 7.52 -4.11 26.58
C GLY A 47 8.12 -5.42 26.02
N GLN A 48 7.61 -5.96 24.90
CA GLN A 48 8.06 -7.22 24.31
C GLN A 48 8.33 -7.05 22.81
N PRO A 49 9.52 -6.55 22.43
CA PRO A 49 9.84 -6.20 21.03
C PRO A 49 9.88 -7.41 20.07
N ASP A 50 9.96 -8.62 20.58
CA ASP A 50 9.99 -9.86 19.80
C ASP A 50 8.62 -10.55 19.68
N MET A 51 7.59 -10.03 20.39
CA MET A 51 6.25 -10.57 20.35
C MET A 51 5.28 -9.64 19.65
N LEU A 52 4.53 -10.17 18.68
CA LEU A 52 3.51 -9.39 17.99
C LEU A 52 2.41 -8.92 18.94
N GLY A 53 1.91 -7.72 18.69
CA GLY A 53 0.78 -7.15 19.41
C GLY A 53 -0.51 -7.95 19.23
N ALA A 54 -1.43 -7.83 20.15
CA ALA A 54 -2.70 -8.54 20.10
C ALA A 54 -3.47 -8.27 18.79
N GLY A 55 -3.86 -9.33 18.09
CA GLY A 55 -4.58 -9.28 16.82
C GLY A 55 -3.73 -8.86 15.62
N VAL A 56 -2.42 -8.72 15.78
CA VAL A 56 -1.48 -8.52 14.66
C VAL A 56 -1.17 -9.86 14.03
N GLU A 57 -1.32 -9.96 12.72
CA GLU A 57 -1.08 -11.18 11.97
C GLU A 57 -0.18 -10.94 10.78
N ALA A 58 0.69 -11.91 10.52
CA ALA A 58 1.51 -11.94 9.33
C ALA A 58 0.69 -12.39 8.12
N PHE A 59 0.99 -11.82 6.96
CA PHE A 59 0.48 -12.27 5.66
C PHE A 59 1.55 -12.10 4.59
N GLU A 60 1.41 -12.85 3.50
CA GLU A 60 2.28 -12.72 2.34
C GLU A 60 1.45 -12.65 1.05
N PRO A 61 1.64 -11.59 0.22
CA PRO A 61 0.98 -11.54 -1.08
C PRO A 61 1.61 -12.55 -2.03
N GLN A 62 0.79 -13.26 -2.79
CA GLN A 62 1.28 -14.26 -3.77
C GLN A 62 2.09 -13.63 -4.92
N HIS A 63 1.89 -12.34 -5.18
CA HIS A 63 2.65 -11.56 -6.15
C HIS A 63 3.35 -10.40 -5.44
N PRO A 64 4.61 -10.56 -5.02
CA PRO A 64 5.31 -9.55 -4.25
C PRO A 64 5.76 -8.37 -5.11
N LEU A 65 5.74 -7.17 -4.51
CA LEU A 65 6.35 -5.97 -5.09
C LEU A 65 7.88 -6.12 -5.06
N TRP A 66 8.54 -5.81 -6.18
CA TRP A 66 10.00 -5.65 -6.24
C TRP A 66 10.46 -4.45 -5.40
N SER A 67 11.59 -4.57 -4.74
CA SER A 67 12.16 -3.52 -3.89
C SER A 67 13.68 -3.70 -3.80
N ASP A 68 14.35 -3.69 -4.96
CA ASP A 68 15.82 -3.73 -5.06
C ASP A 68 16.49 -4.89 -4.30
N GLY A 69 15.83 -6.05 -4.28
CA GLY A 69 16.32 -7.25 -3.61
C GLY A 69 16.06 -7.29 -2.10
N ALA A 70 15.45 -6.28 -1.50
CA ALA A 70 15.10 -6.32 -0.08
C ALA A 70 14.09 -7.44 0.20
N SER A 71 14.34 -8.25 1.23
CA SER A 71 13.33 -9.16 1.79
C SER A 71 12.26 -8.38 2.54
N LYS A 72 11.08 -8.96 2.67
CA LYS A 72 9.92 -8.24 3.25
C LYS A 72 9.14 -9.13 4.17
N ARG A 73 8.74 -8.60 5.33
CA ARG A 73 7.70 -9.15 6.22
C ARG A 73 6.52 -8.19 6.25
N ARG A 74 5.30 -8.72 6.40
CA ARG A 74 4.08 -7.88 6.39
C ARG A 74 3.12 -8.34 7.46
N TRP A 75 2.46 -7.38 8.08
CA TRP A 75 1.47 -7.61 9.11
C TRP A 75 0.26 -6.72 8.91
N ILE A 76 -0.87 -7.21 9.37
CA ILE A 76 -2.13 -6.47 9.43
C ILE A 76 -2.78 -6.69 10.79
N ARG A 77 -3.46 -5.66 11.27
CA ARG A 77 -4.37 -5.73 12.41
C ARG A 77 -5.69 -5.08 12.04
N LEU A 78 -6.76 -5.83 12.18
CA LEU A 78 -8.12 -5.31 12.15
C LEU A 78 -8.58 -5.05 13.59
N PRO A 79 -9.39 -4.00 13.84
CA PRO A 79 -10.00 -3.82 15.15
C PRO A 79 -10.86 -5.04 15.53
N PRO A 80 -10.92 -5.41 16.81
CA PRO A 80 -11.71 -6.55 17.26
C PRO A 80 -13.17 -6.47 16.83
N GLY A 81 -13.73 -7.60 16.36
CA GLY A 81 -15.12 -7.68 15.92
C GLY A 81 -15.42 -7.00 14.58
N THR A 82 -14.41 -6.54 13.85
CA THR A 82 -14.60 -5.91 12.52
C THR A 82 -14.13 -6.83 11.39
N ALA A 83 -14.63 -6.54 10.18
CA ALA A 83 -14.24 -7.23 8.96
C ALA A 83 -14.05 -6.25 7.80
N ILE A 84 -13.20 -6.63 6.84
CA ILE A 84 -13.02 -5.92 5.58
C ILE A 84 -14.28 -6.13 4.72
N ASP A 85 -14.82 -5.06 4.16
CA ASP A 85 -15.91 -5.13 3.17
C ASP A 85 -15.31 -5.49 1.80
N ALA A 86 -15.61 -6.70 1.35
CA ALA A 86 -15.13 -7.26 0.08
C ALA A 86 -16.25 -7.39 -0.98
N ARG A 87 -17.34 -6.62 -0.84
CA ARG A 87 -18.47 -6.58 -1.78
C ARG A 87 -18.02 -6.23 -3.20
N ASP A 88 -17.14 -5.24 -3.32
CA ASP A 88 -16.39 -5.00 -4.57
C ASP A 88 -15.10 -5.83 -4.51
N PRO A 89 -14.96 -6.89 -5.33
CA PRO A 89 -13.84 -7.82 -5.26
C PRO A 89 -12.48 -7.18 -5.53
N ASP A 90 -12.46 -6.05 -6.24
CA ASP A 90 -11.24 -5.36 -6.66
C ASP A 90 -10.97 -4.08 -5.83
N ARG A 91 -11.90 -3.67 -4.94
CA ARG A 91 -11.82 -2.44 -4.13
C ARG A 91 -12.31 -2.66 -2.70
N TRP A 92 -11.53 -3.38 -1.94
CA TRP A 92 -11.86 -3.66 -0.55
C TRP A 92 -11.86 -2.41 0.32
N ARG A 93 -12.83 -2.33 1.23
CA ARG A 93 -12.94 -1.26 2.22
C ARG A 93 -12.57 -1.79 3.59
N PHE A 94 -11.59 -1.13 4.20
CA PHE A 94 -11.06 -1.50 5.50
C PHE A 94 -11.83 -0.80 6.62
N PRO A 95 -12.02 -1.43 7.79
CA PRO A 95 -12.62 -0.77 8.95
C PRO A 95 -11.68 0.29 9.53
N HIS A 96 -12.25 1.37 10.10
CA HIS A 96 -11.48 2.38 10.82
C HIS A 96 -10.65 1.73 11.94
N GLY A 97 -9.43 2.17 12.12
CA GLY A 97 -8.48 1.59 13.05
C GLY A 97 -7.70 0.40 12.49
N THR A 98 -7.89 0.04 11.20
CA THR A 98 -7.02 -0.92 10.52
C THR A 98 -5.59 -0.40 10.48
N LYS A 99 -4.64 -1.26 10.80
CA LYS A 99 -3.20 -0.98 10.77
C LYS A 99 -2.47 -2.01 9.93
N LEU A 100 -1.47 -1.56 9.17
CA LEU A 100 -0.60 -2.43 8.40
C LEU A 100 0.85 -2.01 8.58
N TRP A 101 1.73 -3.01 8.56
CA TRP A 101 3.18 -2.82 8.61
C TRP A 101 3.86 -3.62 7.51
N LYS A 102 4.88 -3.06 6.93
CA LYS A 102 5.72 -3.70 5.92
C LYS A 102 7.18 -3.40 6.20
N GLU A 103 7.88 -4.38 6.69
CA GLU A 103 9.32 -4.31 6.96
C GLU A 103 10.12 -4.66 5.71
N PHE A 104 11.22 -3.96 5.53
CA PHE A 104 12.21 -4.21 4.49
C PHE A 104 13.55 -4.50 5.14
N SER A 105 14.24 -5.54 4.65
CA SER A 105 15.49 -6.02 5.21
C SER A 105 16.52 -6.32 4.12
N HIS A 106 17.79 -5.99 4.43
CA HIS A 106 18.99 -6.45 3.74
C HIS A 106 19.89 -7.14 4.78
N GLY A 107 19.66 -8.45 4.99
CA GLY A 107 20.30 -9.20 6.08
C GLY A 107 19.80 -8.83 7.49
N ARG A 108 19.46 -7.54 7.71
CA ARG A 108 18.86 -6.98 8.91
C ARG A 108 17.69 -6.06 8.57
N PRO A 109 16.76 -5.78 9.49
CA PRO A 109 15.73 -4.76 9.28
C PRO A 109 16.36 -3.39 8.97
N VAL A 110 15.83 -2.69 7.96
CA VAL A 110 16.26 -1.35 7.56
C VAL A 110 15.17 -0.33 7.81
N GLU A 111 13.95 -0.61 7.32
CA GLU A 111 12.78 0.22 7.55
C GLU A 111 11.52 -0.61 7.76
N THR A 112 10.54 -0.04 8.46
CA THR A 112 9.17 -0.54 8.50
C THR A 112 8.22 0.57 8.12
N ARG A 113 7.49 0.39 7.02
CA ARG A 113 6.41 1.29 6.59
C ARG A 113 5.13 0.93 7.33
N TYR A 114 4.41 1.94 7.75
CA TYR A 114 3.19 1.86 8.54
C TYR A 114 2.05 2.59 7.85
N LEU A 115 0.89 1.94 7.81
CA LEU A 115 -0.36 2.52 7.34
C LEU A 115 -1.40 2.39 8.45
N GLU A 116 -2.20 3.43 8.67
CA GLU A 116 -3.33 3.42 9.59
C GLU A 116 -4.53 4.14 8.99
N LEU A 117 -5.70 3.50 9.04
CA LEU A 117 -6.97 4.16 8.72
C LEU A 117 -7.52 4.82 10.00
N GLY A 118 -7.46 6.13 10.05
CA GLY A 118 -7.94 6.91 11.18
C GLY A 118 -9.46 6.85 11.35
N ALA A 119 -9.94 7.29 12.51
CA ALA A 119 -11.37 7.44 12.79
C ALA A 119 -12.05 8.47 11.87
N ASP A 120 -11.27 9.41 11.33
CA ASP A 120 -11.64 10.41 10.32
C ASP A 120 -11.78 9.85 8.90
N GLY A 121 -11.53 8.57 8.70
CA GLY A 121 -11.56 7.91 7.39
C GLY A 121 -10.34 8.20 6.51
N GLN A 122 -9.32 8.86 7.05
CA GLN A 122 -8.11 9.17 6.31
C GLN A 122 -7.01 8.15 6.58
N TRP A 123 -6.33 7.72 5.51
CA TRP A 123 -5.14 6.90 5.63
C TRP A 123 -3.93 7.74 6.00
N ARG A 124 -3.21 7.31 7.00
CA ARG A 124 -1.93 7.90 7.43
C ARG A 124 -0.80 6.96 7.07
N PHE A 125 0.30 7.55 6.62
CA PHE A 125 1.49 6.83 6.15
C PHE A 125 2.70 7.31 6.94
N ALA A 126 3.52 6.37 7.41
CA ALA A 126 4.78 6.64 8.07
C ALA A 126 5.83 5.61 7.68
N THR A 127 7.08 5.99 7.80
CA THR A 127 8.22 5.07 7.69
C THR A 127 9.02 5.17 8.98
N TYR A 128 9.40 4.03 9.55
CA TYR A 128 10.26 3.93 10.73
C TYR A 128 11.58 3.30 10.30
N VAL A 129 12.68 3.95 10.63
CA VAL A 129 14.03 3.50 10.32
C VAL A 129 14.62 2.76 11.51
N TRP A 130 15.11 1.55 11.28
CA TRP A 130 15.74 0.73 12.30
C TRP A 130 17.13 1.22 12.63
N SER A 131 17.47 1.23 13.91
CA SER A 131 18.82 1.43 14.40
C SER A 131 19.77 0.34 13.88
N ALA A 132 21.07 0.62 13.87
CA ALA A 132 22.05 -0.33 13.36
C ALA A 132 22.08 -1.66 14.11
N ASP A 133 21.76 -1.63 15.41
CA ASP A 133 21.67 -2.81 16.28
C ASP A 133 20.32 -3.56 16.17
N GLY A 134 19.38 -3.04 15.35
CA GLY A 134 18.06 -3.63 15.12
C GLY A 134 17.09 -3.61 16.32
N ARG A 135 17.40 -2.84 17.38
CA ARG A 135 16.60 -2.85 18.62
C ARG A 135 15.47 -1.84 18.64
N THR A 136 15.64 -0.72 17.97
CA THR A 136 14.64 0.38 17.92
C THR A 136 14.43 0.85 16.51
N ALA A 137 13.21 1.33 16.23
CA ALA A 137 12.93 1.96 14.95
C ALA A 137 12.18 3.29 15.21
N ARG A 138 12.69 4.37 14.61
CA ARG A 138 12.20 5.74 14.80
C ARG A 138 11.56 6.28 13.53
N LEU A 139 10.58 7.16 13.73
CA LEU A 139 9.90 7.84 12.64
C LEU A 139 10.91 8.59 11.76
N ALA A 140 10.88 8.30 10.46
CA ALA A 140 11.72 8.97 9.47
C ALA A 140 11.22 10.39 9.19
N PRO A 141 12.11 11.31 8.77
CA PRO A 141 11.71 12.62 8.26
C PRO A 141 10.72 12.49 7.10
N ALA A 142 9.76 13.41 7.00
CA ALA A 142 8.75 13.40 5.93
C ALA A 142 9.36 13.43 4.51
N GLY A 143 10.52 14.07 4.33
CA GLY A 143 11.26 14.13 3.07
C GLY A 143 12.05 12.87 2.73
N GLY A 144 11.98 11.82 3.55
CA GLY A 144 12.79 10.62 3.37
C GLY A 144 14.26 10.84 3.73
N LEU A 145 15.09 9.84 3.53
CA LEU A 145 16.55 9.92 3.73
C LEU A 145 17.26 8.79 2.98
N THR A 146 18.58 8.90 2.86
CA THR A 146 19.44 7.85 2.31
C THR A 146 20.34 7.28 3.40
N LEU A 147 20.40 5.95 3.45
CA LEU A 147 21.19 5.19 4.42
C LEU A 147 22.30 4.42 3.71
N SER A 148 23.43 4.24 4.40
CA SER A 148 24.42 3.23 4.02
C SER A 148 23.97 1.88 4.56
N VAL A 149 23.71 0.93 3.67
CA VAL A 149 23.19 -0.40 4.01
C VAL A 149 23.93 -1.45 3.20
N GLU A 150 24.63 -2.34 3.88
CA GLU A 150 25.28 -3.49 3.25
C GLU A 150 24.20 -4.37 2.57
N GLY A 151 24.51 -4.87 1.36
CA GLY A 151 23.58 -5.66 0.55
C GLY A 151 22.55 -4.85 -0.24
N ALA A 152 22.41 -3.56 0.03
CA ALA A 152 21.60 -2.68 -0.83
C ALA A 152 22.37 -2.28 -2.10
N PRO A 153 21.66 -1.93 -3.20
CA PRO A 153 22.32 -1.51 -4.45
C PRO A 153 23.33 -0.39 -4.25
N ALA A 154 24.58 -0.64 -4.65
CA ALA A 154 25.72 0.26 -4.42
C ALA A 154 25.88 0.68 -2.94
N GLY A 155 25.52 -0.17 -1.99
CA GLY A 155 25.60 0.09 -0.55
C GLY A 155 24.64 1.19 -0.06
N ARG A 156 23.67 1.61 -0.86
CA ARG A 156 22.78 2.74 -0.56
C ARG A 156 21.31 2.33 -0.57
N TYR A 157 20.62 2.61 0.50
CA TYR A 157 19.19 2.40 0.66
C TYR A 157 18.46 3.75 0.75
N VAL A 158 17.46 3.95 -0.08
CA VAL A 158 16.63 5.17 -0.07
C VAL A 158 15.33 4.88 0.68
N VAL A 159 15.20 5.49 1.85
CA VAL A 159 13.94 5.54 2.58
C VAL A 159 13.05 6.56 1.87
N PRO A 160 11.84 6.17 1.38
CA PRO A 160 11.01 7.07 0.60
C PRO A 160 10.50 8.24 1.44
N SER A 161 10.24 9.35 0.75
CA SER A 161 9.49 10.47 1.31
C SER A 161 8.03 10.08 1.52
N ARG A 162 7.30 10.91 2.27
CA ARG A 162 5.85 10.77 2.42
C ARG A 162 5.13 10.92 1.06
N ASP A 163 5.60 11.82 0.21
CA ASP A 163 5.02 12.06 -1.10
C ASP A 163 5.22 10.86 -2.04
N ASP A 164 6.37 10.17 -1.95
CA ASP A 164 6.59 8.92 -2.67
C ASP A 164 5.60 7.81 -2.24
N CYS A 165 5.27 7.75 -0.94
CA CYS A 165 4.24 6.83 -0.46
C CYS A 165 2.88 7.18 -1.05
N LEU A 166 2.50 8.46 -1.02
CA LEU A 166 1.22 8.95 -1.54
C LEU A 166 1.10 8.71 -3.05
N ALA A 167 2.18 8.89 -3.81
CA ALA A 167 2.19 8.67 -5.26
C ALA A 167 1.70 7.26 -5.67
N CYS A 168 2.04 6.24 -4.88
CA CYS A 168 1.60 4.87 -5.13
C CYS A 168 0.25 4.53 -4.48
N HIS A 169 0.00 5.05 -3.25
CA HIS A 169 -1.12 4.61 -2.43
C HIS A 169 -2.41 5.40 -2.66
N THR A 170 -2.35 6.71 -2.92
CA THR A 170 -3.57 7.54 -3.10
C THR A 170 -4.16 7.45 -4.49
N GLY A 171 -3.34 7.19 -5.51
CA GLY A 171 -3.81 6.99 -6.89
C GLY A 171 -4.33 5.59 -7.19
N ALA A 172 -4.05 4.62 -6.32
CA ALA A 172 -4.45 3.23 -6.53
C ALA A 172 -5.95 2.99 -6.30
N ARG A 173 -6.48 1.88 -6.83
CA ARG A 173 -7.88 1.45 -6.61
C ARG A 173 -8.19 1.22 -5.11
N SER A 174 -7.21 0.83 -4.34
CA SER A 174 -7.25 0.74 -2.88
C SER A 174 -5.93 1.28 -2.32
N PRO A 175 -5.95 2.09 -1.26
CA PRO A 175 -4.74 2.54 -0.60
C PRO A 175 -3.91 1.41 0.01
N VAL A 176 -4.50 0.24 0.25
CA VAL A 176 -3.80 -0.93 0.79
C VAL A 176 -3.33 -1.81 -0.37
N LEU A 177 -2.04 -1.73 -0.66
CA LEU A 177 -1.40 -2.53 -1.70
C LEU A 177 -0.97 -3.89 -1.15
N GLY A 178 -1.24 -4.96 -1.91
CA GLY A 178 -0.85 -6.32 -1.54
C GLY A 178 -1.86 -7.08 -0.66
N VAL A 179 -3.00 -6.47 -0.32
CA VAL A 179 -4.15 -7.14 0.32
C VAL A 179 -5.36 -7.02 -0.60
N GLY A 180 -5.81 -8.13 -1.13
CA GLY A 180 -6.93 -8.21 -2.06
C GLY A 180 -7.13 -9.65 -2.50
N ALA A 181 -8.22 -9.93 -3.21
CA ALA A 181 -8.58 -11.30 -3.59
C ALA A 181 -7.50 -11.99 -4.43
N LEU A 182 -6.89 -11.27 -5.38
CA LEU A 182 -5.82 -11.79 -6.23
C LEU A 182 -4.44 -11.78 -5.54
N GLN A 183 -4.31 -11.20 -4.35
CA GLN A 183 -3.05 -11.10 -3.63
C GLN A 183 -2.95 -12.06 -2.44
N LEU A 184 -4.06 -12.34 -1.76
CA LEU A 184 -4.04 -13.24 -0.59
C LEU A 184 -3.86 -14.71 -0.96
N GLY A 185 -4.15 -15.11 -2.20
CA GLY A 185 -3.92 -16.47 -2.67
C GLY A 185 -4.43 -17.52 -1.69
N GLN A 186 -3.56 -18.37 -1.19
CA GLN A 186 -3.86 -19.45 -0.24
C GLN A 186 -4.41 -18.95 1.12
N ASP A 187 -4.14 -17.72 1.51
CA ASP A 187 -4.65 -17.13 2.75
C ASP A 187 -6.13 -16.72 2.65
N LEU A 188 -6.65 -16.45 1.46
CA LEU A 188 -8.00 -15.93 1.27
C LEU A 188 -9.09 -16.88 1.85
N PRO A 189 -9.09 -18.20 1.58
CA PRO A 189 -10.05 -19.11 2.20
C PRO A 189 -9.98 -19.14 3.74
N ARG A 190 -8.78 -19.02 4.30
CA ARG A 190 -8.60 -18.93 5.75
C ARG A 190 -9.24 -17.66 6.29
N TRP A 191 -8.96 -16.48 5.70
CA TRP A 191 -9.55 -15.21 6.11
C TRP A 191 -11.08 -15.21 6.00
N MET A 192 -11.63 -15.87 4.97
CA MET A 192 -13.07 -16.06 4.82
C MET A 192 -13.67 -16.88 5.97
N ARG A 193 -13.03 -17.99 6.36
CA ARG A 193 -13.51 -18.85 7.47
C ARG A 193 -13.40 -18.17 8.83
N GLU A 194 -12.38 -17.36 9.02
CA GLU A 194 -12.14 -16.56 10.24
C GLU A 194 -13.06 -15.33 10.36
N GLY A 195 -13.91 -15.06 9.35
CA GLY A 195 -14.83 -13.92 9.36
C GLY A 195 -14.15 -12.55 9.16
N ARG A 196 -12.95 -12.53 8.59
CA ARG A 196 -12.20 -11.27 8.32
C ARG A 196 -12.73 -10.52 7.12
N LEU A 197 -13.49 -11.18 6.26
CA LEU A 197 -14.12 -10.61 5.07
C LEU A 197 -15.63 -10.72 5.21
N ARG A 198 -16.33 -9.64 4.93
CA ARG A 198 -17.80 -9.62 4.82
C ARG A 198 -18.21 -9.30 3.39
N ASP A 199 -19.39 -9.72 3.00
CA ASP A 199 -19.98 -9.49 1.69
C ASP A 199 -19.14 -10.00 0.50
N ALA A 200 -18.17 -10.89 0.78
CA ALA A 200 -17.31 -11.52 -0.21
C ALA A 200 -18.03 -12.69 -0.90
N PRO A 201 -17.69 -13.04 -2.17
CA PRO A 201 -18.23 -14.20 -2.85
C PRO A 201 -18.04 -15.48 -2.02
N PRO A 202 -19.12 -16.26 -1.74
CA PRO A 202 -19.04 -17.46 -0.90
C PRO A 202 -18.03 -18.50 -1.38
N ALA A 203 -17.82 -18.60 -2.69
CA ALA A 203 -16.86 -19.53 -3.30
C ALA A 203 -15.40 -19.31 -2.82
N TRP A 204 -15.08 -18.13 -2.30
CA TRP A 204 -13.74 -17.84 -1.76
C TRP A 204 -13.45 -18.55 -0.44
N ARG A 205 -14.44 -19.16 0.21
CA ARG A 205 -14.23 -20.04 1.36
C ARG A 205 -13.47 -21.32 1.00
N GLU A 206 -13.66 -21.77 -0.24
CA GLU A 206 -13.07 -23.00 -0.76
C GLU A 206 -11.78 -22.72 -1.54
N ARG A 207 -11.81 -21.71 -2.41
CA ARG A 207 -10.70 -21.40 -3.30
C ARG A 207 -10.62 -19.91 -3.64
N ALA A 208 -9.38 -19.37 -3.61
CA ALA A 208 -9.11 -18.03 -4.10
C ALA A 208 -9.36 -17.91 -5.62
N PRO A 209 -9.73 -16.71 -6.11
CA PRO A 209 -9.80 -16.46 -7.54
C PRO A 209 -8.40 -16.58 -8.17
N VAL A 210 -8.38 -16.96 -9.42
CA VAL A 210 -7.15 -17.13 -10.21
C VAL A 210 -7.07 -16.01 -11.23
N LEU A 211 -5.87 -15.50 -11.45
CA LEU A 211 -5.61 -14.54 -12.52
C LEU A 211 -6.02 -15.08 -13.89
N ALA A 212 -6.63 -14.22 -14.70
CA ALA A 212 -6.92 -14.54 -16.10
C ALA A 212 -5.62 -14.82 -16.85
N GLY A 213 -5.66 -15.74 -17.82
CA GLY A 213 -4.55 -16.10 -18.66
C GLY A 213 -4.66 -17.53 -19.16
N VAL A 214 -4.25 -17.76 -20.41
CA VAL A 214 -4.34 -19.07 -21.07
C VAL A 214 -3.22 -19.99 -20.57
N THR A 215 -2.00 -19.45 -20.43
CA THR A 215 -0.83 -20.23 -20.01
C THR A 215 -0.37 -19.85 -18.61
N GLU A 216 0.46 -20.70 -18.01
CA GLU A 216 1.07 -20.41 -16.72
C GLU A 216 2.01 -19.19 -16.79
N ALA A 217 2.81 -19.07 -17.86
CA ALA A 217 3.69 -17.92 -18.07
C ALA A 217 2.89 -16.61 -18.19
N GLU A 218 1.77 -16.62 -18.90
CA GLU A 218 0.87 -15.45 -18.95
C GLU A 218 0.35 -15.08 -17.57
N ARG A 219 -0.17 -16.04 -16.79
CA ARG A 219 -0.71 -15.77 -15.46
C ARG A 219 0.37 -15.24 -14.50
N ALA A 220 1.56 -15.83 -14.54
CA ALA A 220 2.69 -15.38 -13.72
C ALA A 220 3.11 -13.94 -14.05
N ALA A 221 3.24 -13.62 -15.34
CA ALA A 221 3.57 -12.27 -15.81
C ALA A 221 2.47 -11.25 -15.45
N ARG A 222 1.19 -11.61 -15.62
CA ARG A 222 0.05 -10.76 -15.21
C ARG A 222 0.06 -10.50 -13.71
N GLY A 223 0.35 -11.50 -12.88
CA GLY A 223 0.48 -11.35 -11.44
C GLY A 223 1.60 -10.39 -11.05
N TYR A 224 2.75 -10.53 -11.69
CA TYR A 224 3.86 -9.60 -11.52
C TYR A 224 3.48 -8.17 -11.92
N LEU A 225 2.88 -7.97 -13.10
CA LEU A 225 2.44 -6.66 -13.58
C LEU A 225 1.37 -6.04 -12.67
N HIS A 226 0.41 -6.83 -12.20
CA HIS A 226 -0.61 -6.40 -11.25
C HIS A 226 0.03 -5.85 -9.96
N ALA A 227 0.98 -6.57 -9.38
CA ALA A 227 1.61 -6.19 -8.13
C ALA A 227 2.59 -5.02 -8.24
N ASN A 228 3.31 -4.92 -9.37
CA ASN A 228 4.43 -3.97 -9.53
C ASN A 228 4.07 -2.73 -10.35
N CYS A 229 3.03 -2.79 -11.16
CA CYS A 229 2.67 -1.71 -12.09
C CYS A 229 1.20 -1.30 -11.95
N GLY A 230 0.33 -2.27 -11.57
CA GLY A 230 -1.11 -2.10 -11.54
C GLY A 230 -1.62 -1.01 -10.59
N HIS A 231 -0.88 -0.66 -9.54
CA HIS A 231 -1.25 0.41 -8.63
C HIS A 231 -1.24 1.82 -9.26
N CYS A 232 -0.49 2.00 -10.36
CA CYS A 232 -0.53 3.20 -11.18
C CYS A 232 -1.26 2.96 -12.52
N HIS A 233 -1.06 1.79 -13.14
CA HIS A 233 -1.62 1.43 -14.44
C HIS A 233 -2.93 0.63 -14.29
N HIS A 234 -4.02 1.30 -13.86
CA HIS A 234 -5.32 0.64 -13.60
C HIS A 234 -6.51 1.21 -14.39
N GLY A 235 -6.29 2.19 -15.26
CA GLY A 235 -7.31 2.74 -16.15
C GLY A 235 -8.35 3.68 -15.52
N ALA A 236 -8.39 3.80 -14.19
CA ALA A 236 -9.35 4.65 -13.47
C ALA A 236 -8.70 5.93 -12.91
N GLY A 237 -7.83 6.58 -13.70
CA GLY A 237 -7.24 7.86 -13.34
C GLY A 237 -5.84 7.81 -12.69
N GLY A 238 -5.12 6.68 -12.75
CA GLY A 238 -3.76 6.58 -12.21
C GLY A 238 -2.75 7.45 -12.98
N VAL A 239 -2.35 6.99 -14.16
CA VAL A 239 -1.42 7.70 -15.04
C VAL A 239 -2.07 8.02 -16.39
N PRO A 240 -1.66 9.11 -17.07
CA PRO A 240 -2.30 9.57 -18.31
C PRO A 240 -1.87 8.75 -19.55
N VAL A 241 -1.78 7.42 -19.41
CA VAL A 241 -1.46 6.52 -20.51
C VAL A 241 -2.50 5.39 -20.58
N PRO A 242 -2.97 4.99 -21.77
CA PRO A 242 -4.00 3.97 -21.93
C PRO A 242 -3.42 2.55 -21.79
N LEU A 243 -2.72 2.29 -20.70
CA LEU A 243 -2.15 0.99 -20.37
C LEU A 243 -2.72 0.50 -19.05
N VAL A 244 -3.44 -0.61 -19.07
CA VAL A 244 -4.01 -1.25 -17.88
C VAL A 244 -3.23 -2.53 -17.57
N LEU A 245 -2.56 -2.54 -16.42
CA LEU A 245 -1.77 -3.67 -15.93
C LEU A 245 -2.33 -4.24 -14.62
N ALA A 246 -3.19 -3.48 -13.93
CA ALA A 246 -4.00 -4.01 -12.84
C ALA A 246 -4.93 -5.11 -13.36
N GLN A 247 -5.08 -6.19 -12.60
CA GLN A 247 -5.98 -7.27 -12.92
C GLN A 247 -7.25 -7.18 -12.10
N ASP A 248 -8.37 -7.55 -12.69
CA ASP A 248 -9.68 -7.67 -12.03
C ASP A 248 -9.97 -9.13 -11.71
N VAL A 249 -10.71 -9.38 -10.65
CA VAL A 249 -11.14 -10.75 -10.27
C VAL A 249 -11.96 -11.41 -11.38
N ALA A 250 -12.79 -10.63 -12.09
CA ALA A 250 -13.55 -11.10 -13.24
C ALA A 250 -12.68 -11.36 -14.49
N GLY A 251 -11.41 -10.96 -14.43
CA GLY A 251 -10.49 -10.98 -15.56
C GLY A 251 -10.65 -9.75 -16.46
N ASN A 252 -9.57 -9.36 -17.10
CA ASN A 252 -9.54 -8.29 -18.09
C ASN A 252 -8.64 -8.69 -19.28
N ALA A 253 -8.77 -7.97 -20.39
CA ALA A 253 -7.98 -8.22 -21.59
C ALA A 253 -6.48 -8.15 -21.32
N ALA A 254 -5.71 -8.97 -22.00
CA ALA A 254 -4.25 -8.87 -22.01
C ALA A 254 -3.81 -7.55 -22.65
N PRO A 255 -2.73 -6.92 -22.16
CA PRO A 255 -2.06 -5.88 -22.91
C PRO A 255 -1.60 -6.40 -24.30
N ALA A 256 -1.62 -5.50 -25.29
CA ALA A 256 -1.11 -5.85 -26.61
C ALA A 256 0.40 -6.23 -26.55
N PRO A 257 0.90 -7.11 -27.43
CA PRO A 257 2.32 -7.50 -27.43
C PRO A 257 3.28 -6.31 -27.50
N ALA A 258 2.97 -5.29 -28.28
CA ALA A 258 3.77 -4.06 -28.36
C ALA A 258 3.86 -3.32 -27.01
N GLN A 259 2.77 -3.31 -26.23
CA GLN A 259 2.75 -2.73 -24.90
C GLN A 259 3.60 -3.54 -23.90
N LEU A 260 3.61 -4.86 -24.02
CA LEU A 260 4.45 -5.75 -23.18
C LEU A 260 5.93 -5.58 -23.52
N HIS A 261 6.29 -5.46 -24.80
CA HIS A 261 7.67 -5.15 -25.23
C HIS A 261 8.13 -3.79 -24.66
N GLU A 262 7.27 -2.77 -24.74
CA GLU A 262 7.60 -1.46 -24.18
C GLU A 262 7.71 -1.50 -22.64
N ALA A 263 6.84 -2.23 -21.95
CA ALA A 263 6.95 -2.45 -20.52
C ALA A 263 8.28 -3.13 -20.16
N LEU A 264 8.66 -4.20 -20.88
CA LEU A 264 9.94 -4.89 -20.69
C LEU A 264 11.13 -3.96 -20.93
N ARG A 265 11.11 -3.15 -21.99
CA ARG A 265 12.14 -2.17 -22.27
C ARG A 265 12.29 -1.15 -21.12
N ARG A 266 11.17 -0.59 -20.64
CA ARG A 266 11.17 0.42 -19.57
C ARG A 266 11.59 -0.14 -18.23
N MET A 267 11.20 -1.35 -17.89
CA MET A 267 11.64 -1.97 -16.63
C MET A 267 13.10 -2.43 -16.67
N SER A 268 13.72 -2.50 -17.86
CA SER A 268 15.11 -2.89 -18.03
C SER A 268 16.11 -1.72 -17.96
N THR A 269 15.63 -0.49 -18.03
CA THR A 269 16.48 0.71 -17.95
C THR A 269 16.36 1.42 -16.60
N ARG A 270 17.35 2.22 -16.24
CA ARG A 270 17.33 3.17 -15.12
C ARG A 270 17.57 4.61 -15.60
N GLU A 271 17.35 4.84 -16.91
CA GLU A 271 17.27 6.20 -17.44
C GLU A 271 16.06 6.92 -16.84
N PRO A 272 16.23 8.05 -16.14
CA PRO A 272 15.18 8.67 -15.32
C PRO A 272 13.88 9.01 -16.08
N THR A 273 13.99 9.34 -17.38
CA THR A 273 12.84 9.70 -18.22
C THR A 273 12.13 8.48 -18.82
N GLN A 274 12.72 7.30 -18.73
CA GLN A 274 12.23 6.08 -19.39
C GLN A 274 11.95 4.94 -18.43
N GLN A 275 12.62 4.90 -17.27
CA GLN A 275 12.49 3.79 -16.33
C GLN A 275 11.06 3.58 -15.82
N MET A 276 10.69 2.32 -15.60
CA MET A 276 9.51 1.91 -14.84
C MET A 276 9.89 0.85 -13.80
N PRO A 277 9.42 0.96 -12.56
CA PRO A 277 8.71 2.11 -11.96
C PRO A 277 9.56 3.40 -11.98
N PRO A 278 8.92 4.60 -12.03
CA PRO A 278 9.65 5.87 -12.10
C PRO A 278 10.34 6.24 -10.79
N LEU A 279 9.95 5.58 -9.68
CA LEU A 279 10.47 5.83 -8.33
C LEU A 279 10.58 4.53 -7.53
N SER A 280 11.25 4.60 -6.39
CA SER A 280 11.41 3.51 -5.41
C SER A 280 12.14 2.24 -5.89
N THR A 281 12.80 2.27 -7.05
CA THR A 281 13.68 1.20 -7.53
C THR A 281 14.94 1.77 -8.18
N ARG A 282 16.08 1.15 -7.89
CA ARG A 282 17.41 1.57 -8.37
C ARG A 282 18.03 0.56 -9.34
N ILE A 283 17.58 -0.68 -9.29
CA ILE A 283 18.05 -1.74 -10.21
C ILE A 283 16.85 -2.43 -10.86
N PRO A 284 17.02 -2.90 -12.10
CA PRO A 284 16.00 -3.74 -12.75
C PRO A 284 15.71 -5.00 -11.95
N ASP A 285 14.47 -5.48 -12.05
CA ASP A 285 14.07 -6.77 -11.50
C ASP A 285 14.34 -7.91 -12.53
N PRO A 286 15.35 -8.76 -12.33
CA PRO A 286 15.66 -9.84 -13.27
C PRO A 286 14.55 -10.90 -13.32
N HIS A 287 13.87 -11.15 -12.20
CA HIS A 287 12.75 -12.09 -12.14
C HIS A 287 11.55 -11.58 -12.96
N GLY A 288 11.15 -10.32 -12.74
CA GLY A 288 10.06 -9.70 -13.50
C GLY A 288 10.33 -9.66 -15.01
N GLN A 289 11.58 -9.36 -15.39
CA GLN A 289 11.99 -9.42 -16.80
C GLN A 289 11.87 -10.84 -17.38
N ALA A 290 12.29 -11.86 -16.64
CA ALA A 290 12.19 -13.24 -17.08
C ALA A 290 10.74 -13.67 -17.27
N LEU A 291 9.82 -13.29 -16.37
CA LEU A 291 8.39 -13.57 -16.49
C LEU A 291 7.79 -12.94 -17.76
N LEU A 292 8.10 -11.68 -18.05
CA LEU A 292 7.59 -11.02 -19.25
C LEU A 292 8.16 -11.64 -20.53
N ARG A 293 9.44 -11.97 -20.56
CA ARG A 293 10.04 -12.68 -21.72
C ARG A 293 9.36 -14.02 -21.95
N ALA A 294 9.20 -14.84 -20.90
CA ALA A 294 8.56 -16.16 -21.02
C ALA A 294 7.12 -16.08 -21.55
N TRP A 295 6.40 -15.01 -21.23
CA TRP A 295 5.09 -14.77 -21.81
C TRP A 295 5.19 -14.33 -23.27
N LEU A 296 6.04 -13.34 -23.59
CA LEU A 296 6.22 -12.82 -24.96
C LEU A 296 6.67 -13.91 -25.94
N ASP A 297 7.52 -14.85 -25.51
CA ASP A 297 7.97 -15.98 -26.33
C ASP A 297 6.83 -16.93 -26.75
N GLN A 298 5.68 -16.89 -26.06
CA GLN A 298 4.49 -17.68 -26.37
C GLN A 298 3.49 -16.94 -27.27
N VAL A 299 3.70 -15.64 -27.50
CA VAL A 299 2.81 -14.84 -28.36
C VAL A 299 3.17 -15.09 -29.84
N PRO A 300 2.22 -15.52 -30.67
CA PRO A 300 2.50 -15.76 -32.09
C PRO A 300 3.01 -14.50 -32.81
N VAL A 301 4.04 -14.64 -33.65
CA VAL A 301 4.64 -13.54 -34.42
C VAL A 301 3.60 -12.82 -35.31
N SER A 302 2.54 -13.52 -35.72
CA SER A 302 1.42 -12.94 -36.46
C SER A 302 0.60 -11.89 -35.74
N SER A 303 0.68 -11.82 -34.40
CA SER A 303 -0.03 -10.85 -33.57
C SER A 303 0.79 -9.57 -33.25
N ILE A 304 1.97 -9.43 -33.82
CA ILE A 304 2.89 -8.29 -33.58
C ILE A 304 2.77 -7.20 -34.67
N ARG A 305 1.84 -7.34 -35.63
CA ARG A 305 1.61 -6.34 -36.69
C ARG A 305 0.53 -5.34 -36.35
#